data_881da8e2582f07611c0a2a4913e8a148
#
_entry.id   881da8e2582f07611c0a2a4913e8a148
#
_cell.length_a   1.000
_cell.length_b   1.000
_cell.length_c   1.000
_cell.angle_alpha   90.00
_cell.angle_beta   90.00
_cell.angle_gamma   90.00
#
_symmetry.space_group_name_H-M   'P 1'
#
loop_
_entity.id
_entity.type
_entity.pdbx_description
1 polymer ?
#
loop_
_entity_poly.entity_id
_entity_poly.type
_entity_poly.pdbx_seq_one_letter_code
_entity_poly.pdbx_strand_id
1 'polypeptide(L)'
;MITITMQNGKQMKLELYPEAAPITVQNFIDLVKKGFYNGLTFHRVISGFMIQGGCPKGDGTGGPGYHIKGEFSQNGVSNPIRHTRGVISMARAMDPNSAGSQFFIMHADAPHLDGSYAAFGKVVEGMDVVDEIAAVSVDYSDKPTAPQVMERIEYTEE
;
A
#
# COMPACT_ATOMS: atom_id res chain seq x y z
N MET A 1 -7.96 -0.60 12.73
CA MET A 1 -8.38 -1.39 11.55
C MET A 1 -8.61 -0.48 10.35
N ILE A 2 -8.09 -0.84 9.21
CA ILE A 2 -8.28 -0.13 7.96
C ILE A 2 -9.25 -0.92 7.08
N THR A 3 -10.21 -0.22 6.45
CA THR A 3 -11.09 -0.82 5.45
C THR A 3 -10.95 -0.07 4.14
N ILE A 4 -10.54 -0.77 3.09
CA ILE A 4 -10.49 -0.24 1.73
C ILE A 4 -11.73 -0.75 1.00
N THR A 5 -12.59 0.16 0.56
CA THR A 5 -13.78 -0.17 -0.22
C THR A 5 -13.53 0.20 -1.68
N MET A 6 -13.58 -0.79 -2.54
CA MET A 6 -13.42 -0.59 -3.98
C MET A 6 -14.72 -0.05 -4.59
N GLN A 7 -14.63 0.54 -5.77
CA GLN A 7 -15.78 1.14 -6.46
C GLN A 7 -16.89 0.12 -6.72
N ASN A 8 -16.57 -1.16 -6.86
CA ASN A 8 -17.54 -2.25 -7.04
C ASN A 8 -18.19 -2.72 -5.73
N GLY A 9 -17.86 -2.09 -4.59
CA GLY A 9 -18.39 -2.41 -3.27
C GLY A 9 -17.63 -3.48 -2.50
N LYS A 10 -16.65 -4.12 -3.12
CA LYS A 10 -15.85 -5.15 -2.44
C LYS A 10 -14.83 -4.50 -1.50
N GLN A 11 -14.53 -5.18 -0.40
CA GLN A 11 -13.72 -4.61 0.68
C GLN A 11 -12.53 -5.47 1.04
N MET A 12 -11.45 -4.79 1.44
CA MET A 12 -10.27 -5.38 2.07
C MET A 12 -10.13 -4.76 3.45
N LYS A 13 -9.87 -5.59 4.47
CA LYS A 13 -9.61 -5.10 5.83
C LYS A 13 -8.18 -5.42 6.21
N LEU A 14 -7.51 -4.44 6.80
CA LEU A 14 -6.09 -4.53 7.14
C LEU A 14 -5.88 -4.16 8.60
N GLU A 15 -4.97 -4.89 9.23
CA GLU A 15 -4.42 -4.59 10.54
C GLU A 15 -3.12 -3.83 10.35
N LEU A 16 -2.87 -2.80 11.17
CA LEU A 16 -1.64 -2.02 11.12
C LEU A 16 -0.74 -2.37 12.31
N TYR A 17 0.58 -2.22 12.13
CA TYR A 17 1.59 -2.60 13.13
C TYR A 17 2.42 -1.38 13.53
N PRO A 18 1.87 -0.49 14.41
CA PRO A 18 2.57 0.75 14.80
C PRO A 18 3.85 0.51 15.59
N GLU A 19 3.98 -0.65 16.25
CA GLU A 19 5.20 -1.01 16.97
C GLU A 19 6.40 -1.25 16.03
N ALA A 20 6.13 -1.67 14.80
CA ALA A 20 7.18 -1.93 13.81
C ALA A 20 7.50 -0.69 12.96
N ALA A 21 6.50 0.15 12.69
CA ALA A 21 6.64 1.30 11.81
C ALA A 21 5.75 2.46 12.29
N PRO A 22 6.09 3.09 13.42
CA PRO A 22 5.21 4.09 14.05
C PRO A 22 4.97 5.33 13.19
N ILE A 23 5.99 5.84 12.53
CA ILE A 23 5.87 7.03 11.67
C ILE A 23 5.01 6.68 10.44
N THR A 24 5.27 5.54 9.83
CA THR A 24 4.56 5.06 8.64
C THR A 24 3.08 4.85 8.93
N VAL A 25 2.76 4.17 10.03
CA VAL A 25 1.38 3.91 10.44
C VAL A 25 0.65 5.22 10.72
N GLN A 26 1.26 6.14 11.47
CA GLN A 26 0.63 7.41 11.80
C GLN A 26 0.37 8.24 10.54
N ASN A 27 1.35 8.30 9.63
CA ASN A 27 1.20 9.00 8.36
C ASN A 27 0.04 8.42 7.54
N PHE A 28 -0.03 7.10 7.45
CA PHE A 28 -1.09 6.43 6.71
C PHE A 28 -2.48 6.73 7.31
N ILE A 29 -2.60 6.63 8.63
CA ILE A 29 -3.85 6.95 9.33
C ILE A 29 -4.26 8.40 9.10
N ASP A 30 -3.30 9.34 9.19
CA ASP A 30 -3.58 10.76 8.97
C ASP A 30 -4.10 11.04 7.55
N LEU A 31 -3.49 10.42 6.55
CA LEU A 31 -3.94 10.54 5.16
C LEU A 31 -5.32 9.92 4.96
N VAL A 32 -5.58 8.78 5.58
CA VAL A 32 -6.90 8.13 5.53
C VAL A 32 -7.96 9.05 6.14
N LYS A 33 -7.69 9.62 7.30
CA LYS A 33 -8.64 10.52 7.99
C LYS A 33 -8.94 11.79 7.20
N LYS A 34 -7.99 12.26 6.40
CA LYS A 34 -8.18 13.42 5.52
C LYS A 34 -8.96 13.08 4.25
N GLY A 35 -9.24 11.82 4.00
CA GLY A 35 -9.86 11.39 2.75
C GLY A 35 -8.92 11.42 1.56
N PHE A 36 -7.60 11.48 1.79
CA PHE A 36 -6.60 11.62 0.73
C PHE A 36 -6.69 10.52 -0.32
N TYR A 37 -6.94 9.29 0.11
CA TYR A 37 -6.97 8.13 -0.77
C TYR A 37 -8.29 7.92 -1.51
N ASN A 38 -9.34 8.63 -1.12
CA ASN A 38 -10.66 8.44 -1.71
C ASN A 38 -10.64 8.81 -3.19
N GLY A 39 -11.05 7.89 -4.05
CA GLY A 39 -11.05 8.06 -5.50
C GLY A 39 -9.73 7.75 -6.19
N LEU A 40 -8.68 7.43 -5.45
CA LEU A 40 -7.40 7.03 -6.03
C LEU A 40 -7.44 5.58 -6.50
N THR A 41 -6.45 5.17 -7.30
CA THR A 41 -6.45 3.87 -7.96
C THR A 41 -5.26 3.03 -7.57
N PHE A 42 -5.37 1.72 -7.80
CA PHE A 42 -4.22 0.83 -7.91
C PHE A 42 -3.68 0.97 -9.35
N HIS A 43 -2.70 1.83 -9.52
CA HIS A 43 -2.20 2.21 -10.85
C HIS A 43 -1.09 1.30 -11.39
N ARG A 44 -0.55 0.43 -10.55
CA ARG A 44 0.49 -0.54 -10.94
C ARG A 44 0.18 -1.89 -10.33
N VAL A 45 -0.01 -2.88 -11.19
CA VAL A 45 -0.42 -4.23 -10.79
C VAL A 45 0.48 -5.24 -11.49
N ILE A 46 1.15 -6.08 -10.69
CA ILE A 46 1.98 -7.17 -11.20
C ILE A 46 1.50 -8.46 -10.54
N SER A 47 0.79 -9.28 -11.30
CA SER A 47 0.30 -10.58 -10.84
C SER A 47 1.48 -11.44 -10.37
N GLY A 48 1.31 -12.10 -9.22
CA GLY A 48 2.37 -12.89 -8.60
C GLY A 48 3.40 -12.05 -7.84
N PHE A 49 3.19 -10.74 -7.73
CA PHE A 49 4.08 -9.84 -6.99
C PHE A 49 3.28 -8.92 -6.06
N MET A 50 2.69 -7.83 -6.57
CA MET A 50 2.01 -6.86 -5.72
C MET A 50 0.98 -6.03 -6.51
N ILE A 51 0.14 -5.30 -5.76
CA ILE A 51 -0.71 -4.24 -6.30
C ILE A 51 -0.31 -2.93 -5.59
N GLN A 52 -0.09 -1.87 -6.36
CA GLN A 52 0.39 -0.58 -5.85
C GLN A 52 -0.59 0.54 -6.17
N GLY A 53 -0.86 1.38 -5.19
CA GLY A 53 -1.77 2.50 -5.34
C GLY A 53 -1.44 3.66 -4.41
N GLY A 54 -2.35 4.63 -4.34
CA GLY A 54 -2.22 5.78 -3.46
C GLY A 54 -1.48 6.97 -4.06
N CYS A 55 -1.31 6.99 -5.38
CA CYS A 55 -0.73 8.15 -6.09
C CYS A 55 -1.85 9.11 -6.50
N PRO A 56 -1.84 10.38 -6.05
CA PRO A 56 -2.88 11.33 -6.42
C PRO A 56 -2.95 11.64 -7.91
N LYS A 57 -1.85 11.43 -8.65
CA LYS A 57 -1.80 11.61 -10.10
C LYS A 57 -2.13 10.33 -10.87
N GLY A 58 -2.17 9.19 -10.19
CA GLY A 58 -2.46 7.89 -10.82
C GLY A 58 -1.37 7.37 -11.75
N ASP A 59 -0.16 7.93 -11.72
CA ASP A 59 0.94 7.57 -12.64
C ASP A 59 2.24 7.18 -11.91
N GLY A 60 2.23 7.17 -10.57
CA GLY A 60 3.39 6.83 -9.77
C GLY A 60 4.29 8.01 -9.41
N THR A 61 4.01 9.21 -9.91
CA THR A 61 4.88 10.39 -9.70
C THR A 61 4.39 11.31 -8.58
N GLY A 62 3.17 11.14 -8.10
CA GLY A 62 2.57 12.04 -7.12
C GLY A 62 2.69 11.55 -5.69
N GLY A 63 2.44 12.46 -4.75
CA GLY A 63 2.46 12.18 -3.33
C GLY A 63 1.73 13.27 -2.55
N PRO A 64 1.82 13.24 -1.21
CA PRO A 64 1.07 14.17 -0.36
C PRO A 64 1.72 15.54 -0.19
N GLY A 65 2.83 15.80 -0.87
CA GLY A 65 3.57 17.06 -0.75
C GLY A 65 4.71 17.03 0.27
N TYR A 66 5.00 15.87 0.85
CA TYR A 66 6.08 15.66 1.82
C TYR A 66 6.55 14.21 1.76
N HIS A 67 7.67 13.93 2.42
CA HIS A 67 8.20 12.56 2.56
C HIS A 67 8.36 12.22 4.03
N ILE A 68 8.41 10.91 4.32
CA ILE A 68 8.63 10.39 5.67
C ILE A 68 9.88 9.52 5.72
N LYS A 69 10.42 9.36 6.94
CA LYS A 69 11.56 8.46 7.16
C LYS A 69 11.18 7.03 6.81
N GLY A 70 12.05 6.34 6.09
CA GLY A 70 11.89 4.93 5.77
C GLY A 70 12.18 4.04 6.97
N GLU A 71 11.16 3.36 7.47
CA GLU A 71 11.26 2.52 8.67
C GLU A 71 11.53 1.07 8.29
N PHE A 72 12.78 0.80 7.90
CA PHE A 72 13.24 -0.54 7.53
C PHE A 72 14.72 -0.72 7.90
N SER A 73 15.16 -1.98 7.98
CA SER A 73 16.47 -2.34 8.54
C SER A 73 17.65 -1.66 7.85
N GLN A 74 17.64 -1.57 6.52
CA GLN A 74 18.72 -0.94 5.76
C GLN A 74 18.82 0.57 6.00
N ASN A 75 17.78 1.17 6.58
CA ASN A 75 17.74 2.58 6.94
C ASN A 75 17.89 2.79 8.47
N GLY A 76 18.37 1.78 9.17
CA GLY A 76 18.68 1.85 10.60
C GLY A 76 17.49 1.72 11.54
N VAL A 77 16.33 1.28 11.05
CA VAL A 77 15.14 1.07 11.87
C VAL A 77 14.83 -0.42 11.95
N SER A 78 14.70 -0.93 13.16
CA SER A 78 14.32 -2.34 13.36
C SER A 78 12.87 -2.54 12.93
N ASN A 79 12.66 -3.26 11.85
CA ASN A 79 11.34 -3.62 11.36
C ASN A 79 11.37 -5.09 10.92
N PRO A 80 10.82 -6.01 11.73
CA PRO A 80 10.93 -7.44 11.48
C PRO A 80 9.90 -7.98 10.50
N ILE A 81 8.98 -7.16 10.01
CA ILE A 81 7.90 -7.61 9.13
C ILE A 81 8.49 -8.09 7.79
N ARG A 82 8.15 -9.30 7.40
CA ARG A 82 8.54 -9.87 6.11
C ARG A 82 7.47 -9.57 5.07
N HIS A 83 7.90 -9.41 3.82
CA HIS A 83 7.00 -9.15 2.70
C HIS A 83 6.36 -10.46 2.23
N THR A 84 5.45 -10.99 3.03
CA THR A 84 4.66 -12.18 2.71
C THR A 84 3.31 -11.76 2.13
N ARG A 85 2.61 -12.71 1.52
CA ARG A 85 1.29 -12.47 0.92
C ARG A 85 0.37 -11.72 1.90
N GLY A 86 -0.22 -10.62 1.43
CA GLY A 86 -1.14 -9.79 2.19
C GLY A 86 -0.52 -8.62 2.95
N VAL A 87 0.81 -8.57 3.07
CA VAL A 87 1.49 -7.46 3.76
C VAL A 87 1.37 -6.18 2.96
N ILE A 88 1.07 -5.06 3.65
CA ILE A 88 1.10 -3.71 3.08
C ILE A 88 2.41 -3.02 3.46
N SER A 89 3.01 -2.35 2.49
CA SER A 89 4.32 -1.71 2.62
C SER A 89 4.33 -0.40 1.83
N MET A 90 5.23 0.53 2.18
CA MET A 90 5.32 1.82 1.49
C MET A 90 6.18 1.73 0.24
N ALA A 91 5.63 2.20 -0.86
CA ALA A 91 6.42 2.46 -2.06
C ALA A 91 7.29 3.70 -1.86
N ARG A 92 8.43 3.75 -2.54
CA ARG A 92 9.37 4.88 -2.47
C ARG A 92 10.23 4.94 -3.72
N ALA A 93 10.89 6.08 -3.91
CA ALA A 93 11.95 6.23 -4.91
C ALA A 93 13.26 5.62 -4.36
N MET A 94 14.39 5.87 -5.01
CA MET A 94 15.69 5.32 -4.57
C MET A 94 16.12 5.86 -3.21
N ASP A 95 15.80 7.12 -2.90
CA ASP A 95 16.07 7.69 -1.59
C ASP A 95 15.28 6.92 -0.53
N PRO A 96 15.92 6.37 0.51
CA PRO A 96 15.22 5.61 1.55
C PRO A 96 14.20 6.44 2.33
N ASN A 97 14.29 7.76 2.31
CA ASN A 97 13.37 8.67 3.00
C ASN A 97 12.44 9.40 2.01
N SER A 98 12.04 8.73 0.92
CA SER A 98 11.21 9.33 -0.13
C SER A 98 9.77 8.83 -0.16
N ALA A 99 9.35 7.99 0.77
CA ALA A 99 7.97 7.54 0.85
C ALA A 99 7.04 8.70 1.24
N GLY A 100 5.82 8.68 0.74
CA GLY A 100 4.81 9.68 1.04
C GLY A 100 3.42 9.06 1.20
N SER A 101 2.74 8.78 0.10
CA SER A 101 1.38 8.22 0.14
C SER A 101 1.25 6.89 -0.57
N GLN A 102 2.11 6.58 -1.54
CA GLN A 102 1.97 5.36 -2.32
C GLN A 102 2.33 4.13 -1.48
N PHE A 103 1.52 3.10 -1.61
CA PHE A 103 1.72 1.83 -0.91
C PHE A 103 1.47 0.66 -1.85
N PHE A 104 1.94 -0.51 -1.46
CA PHE A 104 1.65 -1.74 -2.19
C PHE A 104 1.24 -2.85 -1.22
N ILE A 105 0.39 -3.75 -1.72
CA ILE A 105 -0.07 -4.93 -0.99
C ILE A 105 0.48 -6.15 -1.73
N MET A 106 1.10 -7.06 -0.98
CA MET A 106 1.73 -8.24 -1.57
C MET A 106 0.67 -9.24 -2.06
N HIS A 107 0.75 -9.58 -3.34
CA HIS A 107 -0.02 -10.66 -3.92
C HIS A 107 0.63 -12.03 -3.63
N ALA A 108 1.95 -12.06 -3.59
CA ALA A 108 2.75 -13.24 -3.27
C ALA A 108 3.96 -12.84 -2.42
N ASP A 109 4.63 -13.80 -1.81
CA ASP A 109 5.82 -13.55 -1.00
C ASP A 109 6.95 -12.96 -1.86
N ALA A 110 7.64 -11.95 -1.33
CA ALA A 110 8.78 -11.31 -1.98
C ALA A 110 9.89 -11.04 -0.96
N PRO A 111 10.64 -12.06 -0.54
CA PRO A 111 11.67 -11.90 0.49
C PRO A 111 12.79 -10.94 0.11
N HIS A 112 12.99 -10.68 -1.18
CA HIS A 112 14.00 -9.71 -1.63
C HIS A 112 13.67 -8.27 -1.24
N LEU A 113 12.44 -7.97 -0.81
CA LEU A 113 12.04 -6.65 -0.32
C LEU A 113 12.28 -6.47 1.17
N ASP A 114 12.49 -7.56 1.91
CA ASP A 114 12.66 -7.51 3.36
C ASP A 114 13.88 -6.65 3.73
N GLY A 115 13.69 -5.76 4.69
CA GLY A 115 14.75 -4.86 5.14
C GLY A 115 14.98 -3.64 4.24
N SER A 116 14.29 -3.54 3.09
CA SER A 116 14.48 -2.45 2.11
C SER A 116 13.25 -1.56 1.95
N TYR A 117 12.11 -1.97 2.50
CA TYR A 117 10.85 -1.23 2.43
C TYR A 117 10.14 -1.27 3.78
N ALA A 118 9.37 -0.22 4.07
CA ALA A 118 8.66 -0.07 5.33
C ALA A 118 7.32 -0.81 5.30
N ALA A 119 7.35 -2.10 5.60
CA ALA A 119 6.13 -2.88 5.83
C ALA A 119 5.47 -2.41 7.12
N PHE A 120 4.13 -2.26 7.12
CA PHE A 120 3.45 -1.67 8.27
C PHE A 120 2.08 -2.26 8.61
N GLY A 121 1.68 -3.32 7.94
CA GLY A 121 0.39 -3.97 8.22
C GLY A 121 0.17 -5.21 7.37
N LYS A 122 -1.04 -5.77 7.47
CA LYS A 122 -1.41 -6.97 6.72
C LYS A 122 -2.91 -7.05 6.49
N VAL A 123 -3.31 -7.55 5.33
CA VAL A 123 -4.71 -7.86 5.03
C VAL A 123 -5.16 -9.03 5.92
N VAL A 124 -6.25 -8.84 6.64
CA VAL A 124 -6.87 -9.86 7.52
C VAL A 124 -8.19 -10.38 6.98
N GLU A 125 -8.86 -9.61 6.12
CA GLU A 125 -10.06 -10.03 5.39
C GLU A 125 -10.03 -9.46 3.98
N GLY A 126 -10.55 -10.18 3.01
CA GLY A 126 -10.68 -9.69 1.64
C GLY A 126 -9.43 -9.93 0.79
N MET A 127 -8.63 -10.93 1.11
CA MET A 127 -7.48 -11.27 0.28
C MET A 127 -7.90 -11.70 -1.13
N ASP A 128 -9.09 -12.25 -1.29
CA ASP A 128 -9.70 -12.55 -2.59
C ASP A 128 -9.90 -11.29 -3.45
N VAL A 129 -10.13 -10.13 -2.82
CA VAL A 129 -10.22 -8.84 -3.54
C VAL A 129 -8.85 -8.43 -4.08
N VAL A 130 -7.79 -8.63 -3.30
CA VAL A 130 -6.41 -8.42 -3.77
C VAL A 130 -6.14 -9.32 -4.98
N ASP A 131 -6.54 -10.59 -4.91
CA ASP A 131 -6.37 -11.54 -6.01
C ASP A 131 -7.12 -11.10 -7.27
N GLU A 132 -8.33 -10.59 -7.13
CA GLU A 132 -9.12 -10.08 -8.25
C GLU A 132 -8.44 -8.89 -8.91
N ILE A 133 -7.94 -7.94 -8.12
CA ILE A 133 -7.23 -6.77 -8.64
C ILE A 133 -5.94 -7.22 -9.35
N ALA A 134 -5.22 -8.19 -8.77
CA ALA A 134 -3.99 -8.71 -9.34
C ALA A 134 -4.20 -9.44 -10.67
N ALA A 135 -5.42 -9.88 -10.96
CA ALA A 135 -5.78 -10.64 -12.15
C ALA A 135 -6.28 -9.77 -13.32
N VAL A 136 -6.46 -8.46 -13.12
CA VAL A 136 -6.97 -7.59 -14.18
C VAL A 136 -5.96 -7.41 -15.31
N SER A 137 -6.47 -7.10 -16.51
CA SER A 137 -5.62 -6.80 -17.66
C SER A 137 -4.83 -5.51 -17.43
N VAL A 138 -3.55 -5.53 -17.76
CA VAL A 138 -2.67 -4.37 -17.64
C VAL A 138 -2.02 -4.05 -18.99
N ASP A 139 -1.56 -2.81 -19.14
CA ASP A 139 -0.78 -2.40 -20.31
C ASP A 139 0.71 -2.74 -20.12
N TYR A 140 1.56 -2.32 -21.04
CA TYR A 140 3.01 -2.61 -20.99
C TYR A 140 3.72 -1.93 -19.81
N SER A 141 3.06 -0.99 -19.13
CA SER A 141 3.59 -0.31 -17.93
C SER A 141 3.02 -0.89 -16.63
N ASP A 142 2.35 -2.04 -16.70
CA ASP A 142 1.69 -2.69 -15.57
C ASP A 142 0.55 -1.86 -14.98
N LYS A 143 -0.01 -0.94 -15.76
CA LYS A 143 -1.17 -0.15 -15.36
C LYS A 143 -2.46 -0.85 -15.82
N PRO A 144 -3.44 -1.05 -14.90
CA PRO A 144 -4.72 -1.65 -15.28
C PRO A 144 -5.38 -0.90 -16.43
N THR A 145 -5.84 -1.65 -17.43
CA THR A 145 -6.54 -1.07 -18.59
C THR A 145 -7.91 -0.53 -18.21
N ALA A 146 -8.54 -1.10 -17.17
CA ALA A 146 -9.72 -0.54 -16.53
C ALA A 146 -9.33 -0.04 -15.14
N PRO A 147 -9.61 1.22 -14.79
CA PRO A 147 -9.20 1.79 -13.50
C PRO A 147 -9.71 0.96 -12.32
N GLN A 148 -8.82 0.63 -11.38
CA GLN A 148 -9.16 -0.07 -10.14
C GLN A 148 -9.25 0.97 -9.04
N VAL A 149 -10.45 1.53 -8.85
CA VAL A 149 -10.70 2.70 -8.01
C VAL A 149 -11.00 2.28 -6.57
N MET A 150 -10.24 2.87 -5.63
CA MET A 150 -10.57 2.83 -4.20
C MET A 150 -11.62 3.92 -3.96
N GLU A 151 -12.87 3.54 -3.74
CA GLU A 151 -13.92 4.51 -3.47
C GLU A 151 -13.64 5.30 -2.21
N ARG A 152 -13.20 4.58 -1.16
CA ARG A 152 -12.77 5.18 0.10
C ARG A 152 -11.88 4.24 0.90
N ILE A 153 -11.06 4.84 1.75
CA ILE A 153 -10.34 4.11 2.80
C ILE A 153 -10.77 4.72 4.13
N GLU A 154 -11.11 3.87 5.09
CA GLU A 154 -11.59 4.27 6.40
C GLU A 154 -10.75 3.66 7.52
N TYR A 155 -10.56 4.40 8.60
CA TYR A 155 -9.90 3.94 9.80
C TYR A 155 -10.89 3.88 10.96
N THR A 156 -10.93 2.74 11.63
CA THR A 156 -11.71 2.54 12.85
C THR A 156 -10.79 2.05 13.97
N GLU A 157 -10.92 2.65 15.14
CA GLU A 157 -10.23 2.16 16.34
C GLU A 157 -10.95 0.93 16.88
N GLU A 158 -10.16 0.01 17.43
CA GLU A 158 -10.66 -1.17 18.09
C GLU A 158 -10.13 -1.31 19.51
#